data_d4cbfd3c81a22f97065e4292e596bf12
#
_entry.id   d4cbfd3c81a22f97065e4292e596bf12
#
_cell.length_a   1.000
_cell.length_b   1.000
_cell.length_c   1.000
_cell.angle_alpha   90.00
_cell.angle_beta   90.00
_cell.angle_gamma   90.00
#
_symmetry.space_group_name_H-M   'P 1'
#
loop_
_entity.id
_entity.type
_entity.pdbx_description
1 polymer ?
#
loop_
_entity_poly.entity_id
_entity_poly.type
_entity_poly.pdbx_seq_one_letter_code
_entity_poly.pdbx_strand_id
1 'polypeptide(L)'
;MRVLLDENLPEGLVEPLRFLGHTVDSVASLRLKGLDNGRLYREVASAYDLFFTKDREFANRVSTLAEPAPVGVILTLIRQQPEAQFVAAFMASFVSTDWS
;
A
#
# COMPACT_ATOMS: atom_id res chain seq x y z
N MET A 1 6.68 2.43 -10.78
CA MET A 1 7.04 2.26 -9.35
C MET A 1 6.75 0.85 -8.89
N ARG A 2 7.38 0.44 -7.82
CA ARG A 2 7.10 -0.84 -7.15
C ARG A 2 6.14 -0.55 -5.99
N VAL A 3 4.94 -1.11 -6.07
CA VAL A 3 3.84 -0.82 -5.15
C VAL A 3 3.45 -2.08 -4.38
N LEU A 4 3.30 -1.95 -3.07
CA LEU A 4 2.78 -3.02 -2.23
C LEU A 4 1.46 -2.59 -1.61
N LEU A 5 0.46 -3.48 -1.65
CA LEU A 5 -0.86 -3.26 -1.07
C LEU A 5 -1.02 -4.11 0.18
N ASP A 6 -1.43 -3.48 1.28
CA ASP A 6 -1.68 -4.19 2.54
C ASP A 6 -2.89 -5.12 2.42
N GLU A 7 -2.98 -6.08 3.31
CA GLU A 7 -4.06 -7.09 3.32
C GLU A 7 -5.45 -6.51 3.50
N ASN A 8 -5.56 -5.30 4.07
CA ASN A 8 -6.83 -4.61 4.27
C ASN A 8 -7.32 -3.84 3.03
N LEU A 9 -6.58 -3.91 1.92
CA LEU A 9 -6.98 -3.31 0.65
C LEU A 9 -7.48 -4.39 -0.31
N PRO A 10 -8.46 -4.08 -1.19
CA PRO A 10 -8.99 -5.08 -2.10
C PRO A 10 -7.97 -5.50 -3.16
N GLU A 11 -7.94 -6.80 -3.46
CA GLU A 11 -7.09 -7.36 -4.52
C GLU A 11 -7.41 -6.78 -5.91
N GLY A 12 -8.61 -6.28 -6.10
CA GLY A 12 -9.03 -5.66 -7.36
C GLY A 12 -8.22 -4.41 -7.73
N LEU A 13 -7.38 -3.89 -6.83
CA LEU A 13 -6.48 -2.78 -7.13
C LEU A 13 -5.26 -3.22 -7.94
N VAL A 14 -4.89 -4.50 -7.91
CA VAL A 14 -3.65 -4.98 -8.51
C VAL A 14 -3.62 -4.75 -10.01
N GLU A 15 -4.65 -5.21 -10.73
CA GLU A 15 -4.65 -5.12 -12.19
C GLU A 15 -4.71 -3.68 -12.72
N PRO A 16 -5.58 -2.78 -12.20
CA PRO A 16 -5.58 -1.39 -12.66
C PRO A 16 -4.23 -0.69 -12.46
N LEU A 17 -3.55 -0.95 -11.36
CA LEU A 17 -2.24 -0.36 -11.11
C LEU A 17 -1.18 -0.94 -12.05
N ARG A 18 -1.22 -2.25 -12.30
CA ARG A 18 -0.32 -2.88 -13.28
C ARG A 18 -0.55 -2.34 -14.69
N PHE A 19 -1.80 -2.08 -15.03
CA PHE A 19 -2.15 -1.52 -16.33
C PHE A 19 -1.49 -0.16 -16.55
N LEU A 20 -1.27 0.62 -15.48
CA LEU A 20 -0.57 1.90 -15.55
C LEU A 20 0.96 1.75 -15.65
N GLY A 21 1.47 0.52 -15.68
CA GLY A 21 2.90 0.26 -15.84
C GLY A 21 3.66 0.05 -14.54
N HIS A 22 2.98 -0.06 -13.40
CA HIS A 22 3.64 -0.30 -12.12
C HIS A 22 3.82 -1.78 -11.84
N THR A 23 4.86 -2.13 -11.07
CA THR A 23 5.00 -3.46 -10.48
C THR A 23 4.20 -3.46 -9.19
N VAL A 24 3.24 -4.38 -9.07
CA VAL A 24 2.29 -4.36 -7.94
C VAL A 24 2.19 -5.75 -7.33
N ASP A 25 2.37 -5.80 -6.01
CA ASP A 25 2.16 -7.00 -5.21
C ASP A 25 1.23 -6.68 -4.04
N SER A 26 0.64 -7.71 -3.45
CA SER A 26 -0.13 -7.57 -2.22
C SER A 26 0.54 -8.37 -1.10
N VAL A 27 0.29 -7.96 0.14
CA VAL A 27 0.80 -8.69 1.31
C VAL A 27 0.30 -10.14 1.27
N ALA A 28 -0.95 -10.34 0.85
CA ALA A 28 -1.51 -11.68 0.72
C ALA A 28 -0.78 -12.52 -0.32
N SER A 29 -0.46 -11.94 -1.48
CA SER A 29 0.24 -12.66 -2.57
C SER A 29 1.67 -13.03 -2.21
N LEU A 30 2.32 -12.25 -1.36
CA LEU A 30 3.68 -12.49 -0.90
C LEU A 30 3.75 -13.38 0.35
N ARG A 31 2.58 -13.82 0.85
CA ARG A 31 2.48 -14.62 2.08
C ARG A 31 3.05 -13.92 3.31
N LEU A 32 2.96 -12.60 3.35
CA LEU A 32 3.39 -11.79 4.48
C LEU A 32 2.27 -11.54 5.49
N LYS A 33 1.08 -12.05 5.19
CA LYS A 33 -0.08 -11.90 6.05
C LYS A 33 0.18 -12.52 7.42
N GLY A 34 -0.17 -11.78 8.47
CA GLY A 34 0.03 -12.24 9.84
C GLY A 34 1.33 -11.83 10.47
N LEU A 35 2.25 -11.20 9.74
CA LEU A 35 3.45 -10.63 10.34
C LEU A 35 3.09 -9.41 11.18
N ASP A 36 3.81 -9.19 12.27
CA ASP A 36 3.64 -7.96 13.03
C ASP A 36 4.13 -6.76 12.21
N ASN A 37 3.69 -5.55 12.60
CA ASN A 37 3.95 -4.35 11.81
C ASN A 37 5.44 -4.06 11.64
N GLY A 38 6.25 -4.30 12.66
CA GLY A 38 7.69 -4.06 12.59
C GLY A 38 8.39 -4.98 11.60
N ARG A 39 8.02 -6.26 11.61
CA ARG A 39 8.59 -7.24 10.68
C ARG A 39 8.14 -6.98 9.27
N LEU A 40 6.84 -6.69 9.07
CA LEU A 40 6.31 -6.35 7.75
C LEU A 40 7.05 -5.15 7.17
N TYR A 41 7.22 -4.11 7.96
CA TYR A 41 7.92 -2.90 7.50
C TYR A 41 9.35 -3.20 7.07
N ARG A 42 10.09 -4.01 7.86
CA ARG A 42 11.46 -4.37 7.50
C ARG A 42 11.53 -5.16 6.19
N GLU A 43 10.56 -6.05 5.97
CA GLU A 43 10.50 -6.86 4.74
C GLU A 43 10.26 -5.99 3.49
N VAL A 44 9.49 -4.90 3.63
CA VAL A 44 9.11 -4.09 2.48
C VAL A 44 9.95 -2.84 2.27
N ALA A 45 10.71 -2.42 3.28
CA ALA A 45 11.36 -1.10 3.28
C ALA A 45 12.36 -0.90 2.12
N SER A 46 13.00 -1.97 1.65
CA SER A 46 13.99 -1.89 0.57
C SER A 46 13.49 -2.46 -0.76
N ALA A 47 12.32 -3.09 -0.77
CA ALA A 47 11.81 -3.80 -1.94
C ALA A 47 10.77 -3.01 -2.72
N TYR A 48 10.13 -2.02 -2.11
CA TYR A 48 9.03 -1.27 -2.72
C TYR A 48 9.22 0.23 -2.57
N ASP A 49 8.65 0.97 -3.52
CA ASP A 49 8.66 2.43 -3.49
C ASP A 49 7.51 2.99 -2.65
N LEU A 50 6.33 2.36 -2.75
CA LEU A 50 5.12 2.77 -2.02
C LEU A 50 4.47 1.56 -1.37
N PHE A 51 3.97 1.77 -0.16
CA PHE A 51 3.15 0.80 0.58
C PHE A 51 1.84 1.48 0.96
N PHE A 52 0.73 0.98 0.43
CA PHE A 52 -0.60 1.48 0.76
C PHE A 52 -1.24 0.62 1.83
N THR A 53 -1.77 1.26 2.86
CA THR A 53 -2.44 0.58 3.98
C THR A 53 -3.64 1.38 4.46
N LYS A 54 -4.62 0.70 5.07
CA LYS A 54 -5.70 1.34 5.82
C LYS A 54 -5.45 1.30 7.33
N ASP A 55 -4.33 0.70 7.75
CA ASP A 55 -3.97 0.55 9.16
C ASP A 55 -3.33 1.84 9.67
N ARG A 56 -4.13 2.63 10.39
CA ARG A 56 -3.69 3.91 10.94
C ARG A 56 -2.59 3.71 11.98
N GLU A 57 -2.69 2.66 12.78
CA GLU A 57 -1.70 2.36 13.81
C GLU A 57 -0.34 2.03 13.19
N PHE A 58 -0.34 1.24 12.12
CA PHE A 58 0.88 0.94 11.39
C PHE A 58 1.51 2.22 10.82
N ALA A 59 0.71 3.06 10.16
CA ALA A 59 1.21 4.31 9.58
C ALA A 59 1.78 5.24 10.65
N ASN A 60 1.13 5.34 11.80
CA ASN A 60 1.60 6.16 12.91
C ASN A 60 2.91 5.62 13.49
N ARG A 61 3.00 4.30 13.62
CA ARG A 61 4.20 3.66 14.18
C ARG A 61 5.41 3.87 13.27
N VAL A 62 5.22 3.77 11.95
CA VAL A 62 6.28 3.99 10.98
C VAL A 62 6.77 5.45 11.04
N SER A 63 5.88 6.41 11.24
CA SER A 63 6.26 7.82 11.29
C SER A 63 7.12 8.18 12.49
N THR A 64 7.19 7.30 13.50
CA THR A 64 8.03 7.53 14.70
C THR A 64 9.37 6.82 14.66
N LEU A 65 9.67 6.09 13.58
CA LEU A 65 10.95 5.40 13.47
C LEU A 65 12.09 6.40 13.28
N ALA A 66 13.21 6.11 13.94
CA ALA A 66 14.38 7.00 13.94
C ALA A 66 15.08 7.05 12.58
N GLU A 67 14.99 5.97 11.80
CA GLU A 67 15.62 5.88 10.48
C GLU A 67 14.56 5.92 9.40
N PRO A 68 14.62 6.89 8.47
CA PRO A 68 13.69 6.92 7.35
C PRO A 68 13.96 5.73 6.43
N ALA A 69 12.90 5.01 6.10
CA ALA A 69 13.00 3.94 5.13
C ALA A 69 12.81 4.48 3.71
N PRO A 70 13.33 3.78 2.70
CA PRO A 70 13.13 4.20 1.30
C PRO A 70 11.69 4.05 0.82
N VAL A 71 10.84 3.29 1.52
CA VAL A 71 9.46 3.10 1.11
C VAL A 71 8.57 4.22 1.67
N GLY A 72 7.73 4.80 0.81
CA GLY A 72 6.70 5.73 1.23
C GLY A 72 5.47 4.98 1.73
N VAL A 73 5.08 5.18 2.99
CA VAL A 73 3.88 4.55 3.56
C VAL A 73 2.70 5.51 3.41
N ILE A 74 1.67 5.07 2.71
CA ILE A 74 0.49 5.89 2.39
C ILE A 74 -0.71 5.33 3.13
N LEU A 75 -1.24 6.12 4.06
CA LEU A 75 -2.49 5.76 4.75
C LEU A 75 -3.67 6.07 3.83
N THR A 76 -4.41 5.02 3.47
CA THR A 76 -5.57 5.13 2.60
C THR A 76 -6.80 5.44 3.44
N LEU A 77 -7.40 6.61 3.23
CA LEU A 77 -8.56 7.08 3.99
C LEU A 77 -9.87 6.91 3.23
N ILE A 78 -9.86 6.21 2.11
CA ILE A 78 -11.06 5.97 1.32
C ILE A 78 -12.06 5.15 2.15
N ARG A 79 -13.31 5.62 2.16
CA ARG A 79 -14.39 5.00 2.93
C ARG A 79 -14.62 3.56 2.46
N GLN A 80 -14.86 2.65 3.40
CA GLN A 80 -15.21 1.26 3.11
C GLN A 80 -16.52 1.23 2.32
N GLN A 81 -16.53 0.52 1.19
CA GLN A 81 -17.64 0.45 0.24
C GLN A 81 -17.43 -0.78 -0.64
N PRO A 82 -18.40 -1.17 -1.50
CA PRO A 82 -18.22 -2.31 -2.40
C PRO A 82 -16.94 -2.19 -3.23
N GLU A 83 -16.30 -3.31 -3.51
CA GLU A 83 -14.95 -3.34 -4.10
C GLU A 83 -14.83 -2.51 -5.37
N ALA A 84 -15.78 -2.63 -6.31
CA ALA A 84 -15.69 -1.88 -7.55
C ALA A 84 -15.70 -0.37 -7.33
N GLN A 85 -16.48 0.11 -6.37
CA GLN A 85 -16.55 1.53 -6.03
C GLN A 85 -15.28 1.98 -5.31
N PHE A 86 -14.76 1.14 -4.41
CA PHE A 86 -13.51 1.43 -3.72
C PHE A 86 -12.35 1.55 -4.72
N VAL A 87 -12.25 0.60 -5.64
CA VAL A 87 -11.20 0.59 -6.68
C VAL A 87 -11.29 1.87 -7.52
N ALA A 88 -12.49 2.26 -7.94
CA ALA A 88 -12.67 3.47 -8.74
C ALA A 88 -12.22 4.72 -7.98
N ALA A 89 -12.59 4.84 -6.70
CA ALA A 89 -12.20 5.97 -5.86
C ALA A 89 -10.68 6.01 -5.64
N PHE A 90 -10.08 4.85 -5.36
CA PHE A 90 -8.64 4.74 -5.17
C PHE A 90 -7.89 5.15 -6.44
N MET A 91 -8.29 4.61 -7.59
CA MET A 91 -7.62 4.89 -8.85
C MET A 91 -7.74 6.36 -9.25
N ALA A 92 -8.90 6.99 -9.03
CA ALA A 92 -9.07 8.42 -9.29
C ALA A 92 -8.09 9.26 -8.44
N SER A 93 -7.95 8.91 -7.18
CA SER A 93 -7.01 9.58 -6.27
C SER A 93 -5.55 9.31 -6.67
N PHE A 94 -5.25 8.07 -7.01
CA PHE A 94 -3.89 7.65 -7.38
C PHE A 94 -3.40 8.41 -8.61
N VAL A 95 -4.19 8.46 -9.68
CA VAL A 95 -3.78 9.10 -10.94
C VAL A 95 -3.73 10.62 -10.82
N SER A 96 -4.44 11.21 -9.86
CA SER A 96 -4.42 12.66 -9.64
C SER A 96 -3.30 13.11 -8.70
N THR A 97 -2.57 12.17 -8.11
CA THR A 97 -1.47 12.47 -7.18
C THR A 97 -0.14 12.49 -7.93
N ASP A 98 0.69 13.48 -7.65
CA ASP A 98 2.06 13.55 -8.16
C ASP A 98 2.97 12.72 -7.26
N TRP A 99 3.48 11.59 -7.80
CA TRP A 99 4.34 10.69 -7.06
C TRP A 99 5.84 10.93 -7.30
N SER A 100 6.18 12.00 -8.02
CA SER A 100 7.58 12.35 -8.30
C SER A 100 8.32 12.89 -7.07
#